data_9c35296fc51988e8524c99d7e4d09e80
#
_entry.id   9c35296fc51988e8524c99d7e4d09e80
#
_cell.length_a   1.000
_cell.length_b   1.000
_cell.length_c   1.000
_cell.angle_alpha   90.00
_cell.angle_beta   90.00
_cell.angle_gamma   90.00
#
_symmetry.space_group_name_H-M   'P 1'
#
loop_
_entity.id
_entity.type
_entity.pdbx_description
1 polymer ?
#
loop_
_entity_poly.entity_id
_entity_poly.type
_entity_poly.pdbx_seq_one_letter_code
_entity_poly.pdbx_strand_id
1 'polypeptide(L)'
;EAVWLAPDVATARQAIRRLPTALLCGEEGGHPPPGFDDGNSPVALAGRDLRGRSVVFVTTNGTRALRLAATARGVLAASFLNATAAVRTALAAWEAGGGTGRLVVLCAGRRGDFGLDDAVCAGYLVERVLDQVTARLDDGAMAAHRLWRSFGDPLAALRASQHGQELMALGYGEDLAFCARCDWTAVVPAVEIGRASCRERV
;
A
#
# COMPACT_ATOMS: atom_id res chain seq x y z
N GLU A 1 1.87 11.95 14.77
CA GLU A 1 0.80 11.26 14.05
C GLU A 1 1.35 9.96 13.48
N ALA A 2 0.65 8.85 13.64
CA ALA A 2 1.11 7.55 13.18
C ALA A 2 -0.06 6.67 12.75
N VAL A 3 0.19 5.78 11.81
CA VAL A 3 -0.69 4.65 11.49
C VAL A 3 -0.14 3.41 12.19
N TRP A 4 -0.92 2.86 13.11
CA TRP A 4 -0.61 1.64 13.85
C TRP A 4 -1.23 0.45 13.14
N LEU A 5 -0.40 -0.45 12.62
CA LEU A 5 -0.87 -1.63 11.92
C LEU A 5 -1.17 -2.75 12.91
N ALA A 6 -2.42 -3.16 13.00
CA ALA A 6 -2.84 -4.29 13.80
C ALA A 6 -2.98 -5.54 12.94
N PRO A 7 -2.55 -6.72 13.42
CA PRO A 7 -2.63 -7.97 12.66
C PRO A 7 -4.06 -8.51 12.53
N ASP A 8 -4.93 -8.12 13.45
CA ASP A 8 -6.32 -8.58 13.54
C ASP A 8 -7.19 -7.59 14.33
N VAL A 9 -8.49 -7.78 14.25
CA VAL A 9 -9.51 -6.95 14.92
C VAL A 9 -9.35 -6.95 16.45
N ALA A 10 -9.00 -8.08 17.05
CA ALA A 10 -8.85 -8.17 18.51
C ALA A 10 -7.67 -7.33 19.00
N THR A 11 -6.54 -7.42 18.30
CA THR A 11 -5.35 -6.59 18.57
C THR A 11 -5.64 -5.10 18.34
N ALA A 12 -6.37 -4.74 17.29
CA ALA A 12 -6.76 -3.36 17.02
C ALA A 12 -7.63 -2.78 18.16
N ARG A 13 -8.59 -3.56 18.66
CA ARG A 13 -9.42 -3.17 19.82
C ARG A 13 -8.65 -3.04 21.13
N GLN A 14 -7.56 -3.79 21.30
CA GLN A 14 -6.67 -3.62 22.44
C GLN A 14 -5.82 -2.35 22.29
N ALA A 15 -5.31 -2.08 21.09
CA ALA A 15 -4.49 -0.92 20.81
C ALA A 15 -5.26 0.38 21.02
N ILE A 16 -6.52 0.48 20.57
CA ILE A 16 -7.34 1.69 20.71
C ILE A 16 -7.61 2.06 22.17
N ARG A 17 -7.66 1.08 23.09
CA ARG A 17 -7.79 1.36 24.54
C ARG A 17 -6.61 2.16 25.11
N ARG A 18 -5.42 2.03 24.46
CA ARG A 18 -4.20 2.76 24.84
C ARG A 18 -4.03 4.07 24.06
N LEU A 19 -4.83 4.24 23.01
CA LEU A 19 -4.80 5.39 22.10
C LEU A 19 -6.22 5.95 21.92
N PRO A 20 -6.86 6.48 22.98
CA PRO A 20 -8.29 6.80 22.98
C PRO A 20 -8.69 7.92 22.01
N THR A 21 -7.74 8.71 21.52
CA THR A 21 -7.95 9.76 20.53
C THR A 21 -7.70 9.31 19.08
N ALA A 22 -7.16 8.10 18.89
CA ALA A 22 -6.93 7.53 17.56
C ALA A 22 -8.25 7.09 16.93
N LEU A 23 -8.26 7.00 15.61
CA LEU A 23 -9.34 6.38 14.84
C LEU A 23 -9.07 4.89 14.70
N LEU A 24 -10.10 4.10 14.79
CA LEU A 24 -10.06 2.67 14.56
C LEU A 24 -10.65 2.39 13.18
N CYS A 25 -9.79 2.07 12.20
CA CYS A 25 -10.18 1.87 10.82
C CYS A 25 -9.74 0.51 10.29
N GLY A 26 -10.38 0.04 9.24
CA GLY A 26 -9.98 -1.17 8.56
C GLY A 26 -11.14 -2.05 8.11
N GLU A 27 -10.79 -3.25 7.64
CA GLU A 27 -11.78 -4.21 7.13
C GLU A 27 -11.50 -5.63 7.64
N GLU A 28 -12.56 -6.41 7.65
CA GLU A 28 -12.55 -7.86 7.75
C GLU A 28 -13.60 -8.40 6.78
N GLY A 29 -13.15 -9.15 5.76
CA GLY A 29 -14.05 -9.64 4.70
C GLY A 29 -14.67 -8.56 3.82
N GLY A 30 -14.00 -7.41 3.64
CA GLY A 30 -14.45 -6.29 2.81
C GLY A 30 -15.39 -5.30 3.51
N HIS A 31 -15.65 -5.47 4.80
CA HIS A 31 -16.53 -4.59 5.57
C HIS A 31 -15.84 -4.06 6.83
N PRO A 32 -16.18 -2.84 7.29
CA PRO A 32 -15.70 -2.36 8.58
C PRO A 32 -16.26 -3.23 9.70
N PRO A 33 -15.41 -3.73 10.61
CA PRO A 33 -15.88 -4.53 11.74
C PRO A 33 -16.77 -3.70 12.68
N PRO A 34 -17.73 -4.31 13.39
CA PRO A 34 -18.57 -3.59 14.34
C PRO A 34 -17.78 -2.75 15.35
N GLY A 35 -18.15 -1.49 15.52
CA GLY A 35 -17.49 -0.56 16.44
C GLY A 35 -16.20 0.08 15.92
N PHE A 36 -15.91 -0.07 14.62
CA PHE A 36 -14.87 0.71 13.94
C PHE A 36 -15.44 2.06 13.53
N ASP A 37 -14.56 3.08 13.51
CA ASP A 37 -14.91 4.44 13.09
C ASP A 37 -15.07 4.52 11.57
N ASP A 38 -14.31 3.69 10.84
CA ASP A 38 -14.35 3.62 9.38
C ASP A 38 -13.84 2.29 8.84
N GLY A 39 -14.12 2.05 7.55
CA GLY A 39 -13.52 0.97 6.78
C GLY A 39 -12.11 1.30 6.29
N ASN A 40 -11.75 0.69 5.16
CA ASN A 40 -10.49 0.93 4.44
C ASN A 40 -10.69 1.60 3.09
N SER A 41 -11.89 2.13 2.81
CA SER A 41 -12.16 2.86 1.57
C SER A 41 -11.29 4.13 1.48
N PRO A 42 -10.43 4.26 0.46
CA PRO A 42 -9.61 5.44 0.29
C PRO A 42 -10.44 6.69 0.00
N VAL A 43 -11.58 6.57 -0.67
CA VAL A 43 -12.50 7.69 -0.93
C VAL A 43 -13.09 8.20 0.38
N ALA A 44 -13.57 7.29 1.24
CA ALA A 44 -14.13 7.67 2.54
C ALA A 44 -13.07 8.33 3.44
N LEU A 45 -11.87 7.74 3.52
CA LEU A 45 -10.78 8.25 4.34
C LEU A 45 -10.22 9.60 3.83
N ALA A 46 -10.16 9.81 2.50
CA ALA A 46 -9.74 11.07 1.91
C ALA A 46 -10.70 12.23 2.21
N GLY A 47 -11.97 11.93 2.46
CA GLY A 47 -12.98 12.91 2.87
C GLY A 47 -12.92 13.31 4.36
N ARG A 48 -12.08 12.63 5.17
CA ARG A 48 -11.96 12.92 6.61
C ARG A 48 -10.81 13.85 6.93
N ASP A 49 -11.00 14.71 7.93
CA ASP A 49 -9.88 15.43 8.55
C ASP A 49 -9.15 14.52 9.55
N LEU A 50 -8.02 14.02 9.12
CA LEU A 50 -7.13 13.15 9.90
C LEU A 50 -5.94 13.89 10.53
N ARG A 51 -5.84 15.21 10.33
CA ARG A 51 -4.73 16.01 10.86
C ARG A 51 -4.69 15.96 12.38
N GLY A 52 -3.50 15.73 12.93
CA GLY A 52 -3.29 15.61 14.37
C GLY A 52 -3.78 14.29 14.98
N ARG A 53 -4.32 13.37 14.18
CA ARG A 53 -4.86 12.11 14.69
C ARG A 53 -3.98 10.93 14.32
N SER A 54 -3.88 9.97 15.22
CA SER A 54 -3.34 8.65 14.91
C SER A 54 -4.48 7.73 14.43
N VAL A 55 -4.12 6.72 13.66
CA VAL A 55 -5.06 5.70 13.16
C VAL A 55 -4.56 4.32 13.59
N VAL A 56 -5.42 3.51 14.16
CA VAL A 56 -5.19 2.06 14.31
C VAL A 56 -5.86 1.39 13.11
N PHE A 57 -5.08 0.68 12.32
CA PHE A 57 -5.51 0.18 11.02
C PHE A 57 -5.35 -1.34 10.91
N VAL A 58 -6.39 -2.00 10.44
CA VAL A 58 -6.42 -3.45 10.20
C VAL A 58 -6.84 -3.73 8.76
N THR A 59 -6.12 -4.62 8.07
CA THR A 59 -6.51 -5.15 6.76
C THR A 59 -6.12 -6.61 6.65
N THR A 60 -6.80 -7.34 5.79
CA THR A 60 -6.57 -8.78 5.62
C THR A 60 -5.18 -9.08 5.03
N ASN A 61 -4.70 -8.30 4.06
CA ASN A 61 -3.48 -8.62 3.29
C ASN A 61 -2.32 -7.65 3.56
N GLY A 62 -2.54 -6.34 3.48
CA GLY A 62 -1.49 -5.32 3.53
C GLY A 62 -0.70 -5.32 4.83
N THR A 63 -1.36 -5.46 5.98
CA THR A 63 -0.70 -5.51 7.30
C THR A 63 0.22 -6.72 7.43
N ARG A 64 -0.15 -7.86 6.84
CA ARG A 64 0.67 -9.08 6.82
C ARG A 64 1.93 -8.87 5.96
N ALA A 65 1.78 -8.30 4.76
CA ALA A 65 2.91 -8.04 3.86
C ALA A 65 3.93 -7.07 4.51
N LEU A 66 3.47 -5.97 5.11
CA LEU A 66 4.34 -5.02 5.79
C LEU A 66 5.09 -5.64 6.97
N ARG A 67 4.46 -6.54 7.73
CA ARG A 67 5.13 -7.29 8.80
C ARG A 67 6.19 -8.25 8.30
N LEU A 68 5.95 -8.95 7.18
CA LEU A 68 6.94 -9.82 6.55
C LEU A 68 8.16 -9.02 6.07
N ALA A 69 7.94 -7.82 5.56
CA ALA A 69 8.99 -6.92 5.08
C ALA A 69 9.79 -6.25 6.23
N ALA A 70 9.33 -6.29 7.48
CA ALA A 70 9.90 -5.52 8.60
C ALA A 70 11.36 -5.83 8.94
N THR A 71 11.93 -6.95 8.44
CA THR A 71 13.36 -7.30 8.59
C THR A 71 14.25 -6.63 7.54
N ALA A 72 13.68 -5.97 6.52
CA ALA A 72 14.46 -5.24 5.52
C ALA A 72 15.05 -3.95 6.11
N ARG A 73 16.11 -3.41 5.48
CA ARG A 73 16.75 -2.15 5.91
C ARG A 73 15.81 -0.96 5.93
N GLY A 74 14.82 -0.95 5.03
CA GLY A 74 13.78 0.06 4.94
C GLY A 74 12.58 -0.51 4.21
N VAL A 75 11.40 -0.13 4.65
CA VAL A 75 10.14 -0.57 4.06
C VAL A 75 9.26 0.65 3.81
N LEU A 76 8.81 0.80 2.59
CA LEU A 76 7.92 1.87 2.15
C LEU A 76 6.61 1.27 1.67
N ALA A 77 5.49 1.94 1.95
CA ALA A 77 4.23 1.60 1.32
C ALA A 77 4.10 2.37 -0.01
N ALA A 78 3.87 1.62 -1.08
CA ALA A 78 3.73 2.15 -2.42
C ALA A 78 2.47 1.62 -3.12
N SER A 79 1.91 2.46 -3.97
CA SER A 79 0.76 2.16 -4.83
C SER A 79 0.84 3.03 -6.08
N PHE A 80 -0.13 2.95 -6.98
CA PHE A 80 -0.25 3.90 -8.09
C PHE A 80 -0.29 5.36 -7.59
N LEU A 81 -0.94 5.62 -6.44
CA LEU A 81 -1.15 6.96 -5.90
C LEU A 81 0.13 7.73 -5.57
N ASN A 82 1.24 7.04 -5.27
CA ASN A 82 2.49 7.65 -4.82
C ASN A 82 3.74 7.03 -5.49
N ALA A 83 3.58 6.37 -6.62
CA ALA A 83 4.59 5.52 -7.23
C ALA A 83 5.92 6.25 -7.48
N THR A 84 5.90 7.41 -8.12
CA THR A 84 7.10 8.21 -8.41
C THR A 84 7.80 8.65 -7.13
N ALA A 85 7.06 9.13 -6.13
CA ALA A 85 7.63 9.54 -4.85
C ALA A 85 8.23 8.36 -4.08
N ALA A 86 7.55 7.21 -4.05
CA ALA A 86 8.03 6.00 -3.41
C ALA A 86 9.32 5.47 -4.05
N VAL A 87 9.37 5.42 -5.38
CA VAL A 87 10.56 5.00 -6.13
C VAL A 87 11.74 5.94 -5.87
N ARG A 88 11.53 7.25 -5.96
CA ARG A 88 12.59 8.23 -5.65
C ARG A 88 13.12 8.08 -4.24
N THR A 89 12.24 7.90 -3.26
CA THR A 89 12.63 7.68 -1.85
C THR A 89 13.43 6.39 -1.70
N ALA A 90 12.99 5.31 -2.36
CA ALA A 90 13.68 4.02 -2.31
C ALA A 90 15.08 4.08 -2.95
N LEU A 91 15.20 4.73 -4.12
CA LEU A 91 16.50 4.89 -4.80
C LEU A 91 17.45 5.76 -3.98
N ALA A 92 16.98 6.88 -3.43
CA ALA A 92 17.81 7.74 -2.57
C ALA A 92 18.29 6.98 -1.31
N ALA A 93 17.44 6.17 -0.69
CA ALA A 93 17.83 5.34 0.44
C ALA A 93 18.83 4.24 0.05
N TRP A 94 18.68 3.66 -1.13
CA TRP A 94 19.61 2.66 -1.68
C TRP A 94 20.99 3.27 -1.95
N GLU A 95 21.04 4.46 -2.58
CA GLU A 95 22.28 5.20 -2.83
C GLU A 95 22.97 5.60 -1.53
N ALA A 96 22.23 6.14 -0.57
CA ALA A 96 22.76 6.48 0.76
C ALA A 96 23.31 5.26 1.51
N GLY A 97 22.79 4.05 1.20
CA GLY A 97 23.30 2.77 1.70
C GLY A 97 24.50 2.21 0.95
N GLY A 98 25.13 3.01 0.06
CA GLY A 98 26.31 2.64 -0.72
C GLY A 98 26.00 2.00 -2.08
N GLY A 99 24.78 2.10 -2.56
CA GLY A 99 24.38 1.62 -3.90
C GLY A 99 24.45 0.09 -4.06
N THR A 100 24.42 -0.65 -2.96
CA THR A 100 24.52 -2.11 -2.96
C THR A 100 23.24 -2.75 -2.44
N GLY A 101 22.99 -4.00 -2.83
CA GLY A 101 21.81 -4.73 -2.42
C GLY A 101 20.70 -4.71 -3.49
N ARG A 102 19.49 -5.03 -3.07
CA ARG A 102 18.35 -5.22 -3.96
C ARG A 102 17.19 -4.32 -3.53
N LEU A 103 16.53 -3.72 -4.51
CA LEU A 103 15.18 -3.19 -4.32
C LEU A 103 14.19 -4.32 -4.59
N VAL A 104 13.28 -4.52 -3.64
CA VAL A 104 12.27 -5.57 -3.72
C VAL A 104 10.89 -4.91 -3.67
N VAL A 105 10.04 -5.21 -4.64
CA VAL A 105 8.61 -4.87 -4.59
C VAL A 105 7.87 -6.11 -4.08
N LEU A 106 7.32 -6.00 -2.88
CA LEU A 106 6.55 -7.07 -2.25
C LEU A 106 5.06 -6.81 -2.47
N CYS A 107 4.43 -7.64 -3.29
CA CYS A 107 2.98 -7.64 -3.47
C CYS A 107 2.28 -8.16 -2.20
N ALA A 108 1.19 -7.49 -1.79
CA ALA A 108 0.42 -7.92 -0.62
C ALA A 108 -0.30 -9.26 -0.86
N GLY A 109 -0.68 -9.49 -2.10
CA GLY A 109 -1.44 -10.67 -2.50
C GLY A 109 -2.87 -10.66 -1.97
N ARG A 110 -3.58 -11.71 -2.25
CA ARG A 110 -4.95 -11.90 -1.79
C ARG A 110 -5.08 -13.22 -1.05
N ARG A 111 -5.20 -13.18 0.28
CA ARG A 111 -5.28 -14.38 1.15
C ARG A 111 -4.13 -15.37 0.97
N GLY A 112 -2.97 -14.88 0.52
CA GLY A 112 -1.79 -15.67 0.23
C GLY A 112 -1.62 -16.08 -1.23
N ASP A 113 -2.62 -15.79 -2.07
CA ASP A 113 -2.59 -16.04 -3.51
C ASP A 113 -2.08 -14.83 -4.30
N PHE A 114 -1.84 -15.04 -5.59
CA PHE A 114 -1.45 -14.00 -6.53
C PHE A 114 -2.57 -12.95 -6.69
N GLY A 115 -2.22 -11.66 -6.57
CA GLY A 115 -3.08 -10.53 -6.87
C GLY A 115 -2.69 -9.89 -8.20
N LEU A 116 -3.62 -9.85 -9.16
CA LEU A 116 -3.38 -9.20 -10.47
C LEU A 116 -3.16 -7.69 -10.31
N ASP A 117 -3.98 -7.06 -9.49
CA ASP A 117 -3.91 -5.65 -9.10
C ASP A 117 -2.53 -5.29 -8.51
N ASP A 118 -2.04 -6.09 -7.57
CA ASP A 118 -0.71 -5.93 -6.99
C ASP A 118 0.40 -6.10 -8.03
N ALA A 119 0.32 -7.15 -8.86
CA ALA A 119 1.35 -7.45 -9.84
C ALA A 119 1.45 -6.38 -10.91
N VAL A 120 0.32 -5.81 -11.36
CA VAL A 120 0.32 -4.70 -12.33
C VAL A 120 0.85 -3.43 -11.68
N CYS A 121 0.49 -3.14 -10.44
CA CYS A 121 1.06 -2.01 -9.68
C CYS A 121 2.57 -2.17 -9.47
N ALA A 122 3.04 -3.38 -9.13
CA ALA A 122 4.47 -3.68 -9.05
C ALA A 122 5.19 -3.42 -10.38
N GLY A 123 4.57 -3.81 -11.50
CA GLY A 123 5.10 -3.54 -12.83
C GLY A 123 5.21 -2.05 -13.15
N TYR A 124 4.23 -1.24 -12.72
CA TYR A 124 4.30 0.22 -12.82
C TYR A 124 5.44 0.80 -11.98
N LEU A 125 5.63 0.33 -10.74
CA LEU A 125 6.76 0.74 -9.92
C LEU A 125 8.12 0.38 -10.56
N VAL A 126 8.23 -0.82 -11.14
CA VAL A 126 9.43 -1.24 -11.90
C VAL A 126 9.69 -0.30 -13.07
N GLU A 127 8.67 0.09 -13.83
CA GLU A 127 8.81 1.07 -14.92
C GLU A 127 9.35 2.40 -14.38
N ARG A 128 8.80 2.92 -13.25
CA ARG A 128 9.31 4.16 -12.62
C ARG A 128 10.77 4.04 -12.16
N VAL A 129 11.23 2.86 -11.74
CA VAL A 129 12.65 2.61 -11.45
C VAL A 129 13.49 2.70 -12.73
N LEU A 130 13.05 2.03 -13.81
CA LEU A 130 13.77 2.01 -15.10
C LEU A 130 13.85 3.40 -15.76
N ASP A 131 12.89 4.28 -15.49
CA ASP A 131 12.93 5.67 -15.95
C ASP A 131 14.05 6.49 -15.30
N GLN A 132 14.52 6.07 -14.13
CA GLN A 132 15.51 6.83 -13.34
C GLN A 132 16.90 6.20 -13.36
N VAL A 133 16.99 4.87 -13.41
CA VAL A 133 18.25 4.15 -13.36
C VAL A 133 18.23 2.93 -14.27
N THR A 134 19.42 2.54 -14.76
CA THR A 134 19.59 1.23 -15.39
C THR A 134 19.63 0.16 -14.32
N ALA A 135 18.68 -0.76 -14.34
CA ALA A 135 18.56 -1.84 -13.37
C ALA A 135 18.45 -3.21 -14.04
N ARG A 136 19.02 -4.22 -13.38
CA ARG A 136 18.79 -5.61 -13.76
C ARG A 136 17.54 -6.10 -13.05
N LEU A 137 16.59 -6.60 -13.83
CA LEU A 137 15.36 -7.20 -13.34
C LEU A 137 15.56 -8.71 -13.14
N ASP A 138 14.99 -9.27 -12.08
CA ASP A 138 14.73 -10.70 -11.97
C ASP A 138 13.47 -11.09 -12.75
N ASP A 139 13.17 -12.39 -12.81
CA ASP A 139 12.04 -12.92 -13.60
C ASP A 139 10.70 -12.36 -13.08
N GLY A 140 10.55 -12.20 -11.77
CA GLY A 140 9.34 -11.64 -11.16
C GLY A 140 9.12 -10.19 -11.55
N ALA A 141 10.16 -9.35 -11.43
CA ALA A 141 10.11 -7.95 -11.83
C ALA A 141 9.88 -7.80 -13.35
N MET A 142 10.49 -8.67 -14.16
CA MET A 142 10.28 -8.69 -15.61
C MET A 142 8.84 -9.07 -15.96
N ALA A 143 8.30 -10.09 -15.31
CA ALA A 143 6.92 -10.52 -15.52
C ALA A 143 5.93 -9.42 -15.12
N ALA A 144 6.10 -8.81 -13.96
CA ALA A 144 5.27 -7.70 -13.49
C ALA A 144 5.34 -6.50 -14.45
N HIS A 145 6.53 -6.11 -14.91
CA HIS A 145 6.70 -5.03 -15.87
C HIS A 145 6.01 -5.32 -17.21
N ARG A 146 6.12 -6.55 -17.74
CA ARG A 146 5.41 -6.95 -18.95
C ARG A 146 3.90 -6.92 -18.76
N LEU A 147 3.44 -7.34 -17.61
CA LEU A 147 2.02 -7.31 -17.26
C LEU A 147 1.48 -5.87 -17.22
N TRP A 148 2.18 -4.94 -16.56
CA TRP A 148 1.86 -3.51 -16.61
C TRP A 148 1.79 -2.99 -18.04
N ARG A 149 2.81 -3.29 -18.86
CA ARG A 149 2.87 -2.86 -20.27
C ARG A 149 1.73 -3.42 -21.12
N SER A 150 1.15 -4.55 -20.75
CA SER A 150 0.01 -5.13 -21.48
C SER A 150 -1.31 -4.43 -21.16
N PHE A 151 -1.47 -3.91 -19.95
CA PHE A 151 -2.65 -3.14 -19.55
C PHE A 151 -2.52 -1.67 -19.93
N GLY A 152 -1.44 -1.01 -19.59
CA GLY A 152 -1.17 0.40 -19.84
C GLY A 152 -2.12 1.39 -19.13
N ASP A 153 -3.12 0.87 -18.45
CA ASP A 153 -4.13 1.62 -17.71
C ASP A 153 -4.38 0.99 -16.34
N PRO A 154 -4.11 1.71 -15.22
CA PRO A 154 -4.34 1.21 -13.87
C PRO A 154 -5.79 0.80 -13.63
N LEU A 155 -6.75 1.60 -14.09
CA LEU A 155 -8.16 1.31 -13.84
C LEU A 155 -8.64 0.05 -14.56
N ALA A 156 -8.18 -0.18 -15.79
CA ALA A 156 -8.47 -1.40 -16.52
C ALA A 156 -7.92 -2.63 -15.79
N ALA A 157 -6.69 -2.54 -15.27
CA ALA A 157 -6.07 -3.63 -14.50
C ALA A 157 -6.81 -3.91 -13.19
N LEU A 158 -7.14 -2.86 -12.42
CA LEU A 158 -7.89 -2.99 -11.18
C LEU A 158 -9.26 -3.63 -11.40
N ARG A 159 -10.00 -3.20 -12.44
CA ARG A 159 -11.30 -3.79 -12.78
C ARG A 159 -11.22 -5.23 -13.27
N ALA A 160 -10.13 -5.61 -13.94
CA ALA A 160 -9.91 -6.97 -14.41
C ALA A 160 -9.51 -7.93 -13.28
N SER A 161 -8.97 -7.42 -12.17
CA SER A 161 -8.56 -8.25 -11.04
C SER A 161 -9.76 -8.85 -10.34
N GLN A 162 -9.58 -10.05 -9.76
CA GLN A 162 -10.62 -10.69 -8.96
C GLN A 162 -11.02 -9.82 -7.76
N HIS A 163 -10.03 -9.21 -7.10
CA HIS A 163 -10.28 -8.30 -5.98
C HIS A 163 -11.09 -7.07 -6.41
N GLY A 164 -10.75 -6.46 -7.54
CA GLY A 164 -11.51 -5.33 -8.08
C GLY A 164 -12.95 -5.69 -8.44
N GLN A 165 -13.19 -6.89 -8.98
CA GLN A 165 -14.54 -7.37 -9.25
C GLN A 165 -15.34 -7.55 -7.96
N GLU A 166 -14.74 -8.09 -6.89
CA GLU A 166 -15.37 -8.20 -5.58
C GLU A 166 -15.71 -6.82 -5.00
N LEU A 167 -14.79 -5.85 -5.07
CA LEU A 167 -15.04 -4.49 -4.61
C LEU A 167 -16.18 -3.82 -5.41
N MET A 168 -16.22 -4.00 -6.72
CA MET A 168 -17.35 -3.51 -7.53
C MET A 168 -18.68 -4.14 -7.11
N ALA A 169 -18.70 -5.44 -6.84
CA ALA A 169 -19.90 -6.13 -6.37
C ALA A 169 -20.36 -5.65 -4.99
N LEU A 170 -19.43 -5.19 -4.13
CA LEU A 170 -19.72 -4.59 -2.83
C LEU A 170 -20.07 -3.09 -2.90
N GLY A 171 -20.07 -2.48 -4.08
CA GLY A 171 -20.39 -1.07 -4.27
C GLY A 171 -19.21 -0.10 -4.14
N TYR A 172 -17.96 -0.59 -4.04
CA TYR A 172 -16.74 0.21 -3.93
C TYR A 172 -16.09 0.55 -5.28
N GLY A 173 -16.89 0.70 -6.36
CA GLY A 173 -16.36 1.02 -7.69
C GLY A 173 -15.62 2.37 -7.76
N GLU A 174 -16.01 3.35 -6.94
CA GLU A 174 -15.33 4.64 -6.85
C GLU A 174 -13.92 4.53 -6.23
N ASP A 175 -13.72 3.59 -5.32
CA ASP A 175 -12.40 3.32 -4.73
C ASP A 175 -11.41 2.83 -5.78
N LEU A 176 -11.86 2.01 -6.76
CA LEU A 176 -10.99 1.58 -7.87
C LEU A 176 -10.55 2.78 -8.72
N ALA A 177 -11.49 3.69 -9.03
CA ALA A 177 -11.18 4.90 -9.79
C ALA A 177 -10.23 5.83 -9.01
N PHE A 178 -10.38 5.92 -7.69
CA PHE A 178 -9.46 6.66 -6.83
C PHE A 178 -8.07 6.02 -6.81
N CYS A 179 -7.98 4.72 -6.55
CA CYS A 179 -6.72 3.96 -6.49
C CYS A 179 -5.96 3.95 -7.83
N ALA A 180 -6.64 4.14 -8.95
CA ALA A 180 -6.04 4.20 -10.28
C ALA A 180 -5.35 5.54 -10.58
N ARG A 181 -5.44 6.55 -9.73
CA ARG A 181 -4.81 7.86 -9.94
C ARG A 181 -3.31 7.74 -9.74
N CYS A 182 -2.55 7.83 -10.84
CA CYS A 182 -1.09 7.82 -10.73
C CYS A 182 -0.58 9.11 -10.10
N ASP A 183 0.33 8.95 -9.13
CA ASP A 183 1.07 10.06 -8.49
C ASP A 183 0.19 11.20 -7.95
N TRP A 184 -0.98 10.82 -7.41
CA TRP A 184 -1.90 11.77 -6.79
C TRP A 184 -1.32 12.43 -5.53
N THR A 185 -0.38 11.77 -4.86
CA THR A 185 0.27 12.27 -3.64
C THR A 185 1.77 11.99 -3.63
N ALA A 186 2.53 12.87 -3.00
CA ALA A 186 3.95 12.65 -2.74
C ALA A 186 4.23 12.01 -1.37
N VAL A 187 3.21 11.71 -0.58
CA VAL A 187 3.36 11.07 0.74
C VAL A 187 3.82 9.63 0.57
N VAL A 188 4.94 9.29 1.21
CA VAL A 188 5.52 7.94 1.20
C VAL A 188 5.55 7.42 2.64
N PRO A 189 4.59 6.55 3.02
CA PRO A 189 4.61 5.95 4.34
C PRO A 189 5.82 5.02 4.50
N ALA A 190 6.59 5.22 5.57
CA ALA A 190 7.67 4.33 5.97
C ALA A 190 7.23 3.47 7.15
N VAL A 191 7.64 2.21 7.15
CA VAL A 191 7.37 1.28 8.25
C VAL A 191 8.52 1.33 9.25
N GLU A 192 8.19 1.65 10.50
CA GLU A 192 9.07 1.46 11.65
C GLU A 192 8.63 0.19 12.41
N ILE A 193 9.55 -0.51 13.06
CA ILE A 193 9.22 -1.72 13.82
C ILE A 193 8.16 -1.37 14.87
N GLY A 194 6.98 -1.98 14.77
CA GLY A 194 5.84 -1.79 15.65
C GLY A 194 4.89 -0.64 15.27
N ARG A 195 5.20 0.18 14.27
CA ARG A 195 4.28 1.21 13.74
C ARG A 195 4.64 1.62 12.32
N ALA A 196 3.63 2.00 11.55
CA ALA A 196 3.84 2.75 10.31
C ALA A 196 3.74 4.25 10.63
N SER A 197 4.71 5.04 10.21
CA SER A 197 4.67 6.49 10.34
C SER A 197 4.63 7.14 8.97
N CYS A 198 3.71 8.08 8.76
CA CYS A 198 3.77 9.01 7.63
C CYS A 198 4.69 10.17 8.03
N ARG A 199 5.86 10.27 7.43
CA ARG A 199 6.66 11.50 7.47
C ARG A 199 6.40 12.26 6.17
N GLU A 200 5.71 13.37 6.25
CA GLU A 200 5.79 14.40 5.23
C GLU A 200 7.24 14.93 5.24
N ARG A 201 7.98 14.67 4.18
CA ARG A 201 9.19 15.45 3.92
C ARG A 201 8.78 16.62 3.04
N VAL A 202 8.76 17.81 3.66
CA VAL A 202 8.69 19.08 2.97
C VAL A 202 9.94 19.26 2.13
#